data_5ded60be153c0bc79b8c70f3100f51b1
#
_entry.id   5ded60be153c0bc79b8c70f3100f51b1
#
_cell.length_a   1.000
_cell.length_b   1.000
_cell.length_c   1.000
_cell.angle_alpha   90.00
_cell.angle_beta   90.00
_cell.angle_gamma   90.00
#
_symmetry.space_group_name_H-M   'P 1'
#
loop_
_entity.id
_entity.type
_entity.pdbx_description
1 polymer ?
#
loop_
_entity_poly.entity_id
_entity_poly.type
_entity_poly.pdbx_seq_one_letter_code
_entity_poly.pdbx_strand_id
1 'polypeptide(L)'
;MNLLDGCLIKAENLWKVYPFEKQEVAALRGVSFCIRPNEFLAIMGPSGSGKSTLMNILGCLDTPTEGRYLLNGRPVSALTENELADIRNREIGFVFQVFNLLPRATAFRNVELPLIYKGTEKPEREEKVRRALEMVEMSARMSHRPAELSGGERQRVAIARALVNEPSLILADEPTGNLDSRTGAEILNLFRKLHDRGNTIIIVSHDKEIADQTQRIIYLRDGRIEWDRQGEKNA
;
A
#
# COMPACT_ATOMS: atom_id res chain seq x y z
N MET A 1 -6.15 -28.34 -10.13
CA MET A 1 -5.99 -27.40 -8.99
C MET A 1 -5.93 -26.01 -9.59
N ASN A 2 -7.00 -25.20 -9.38
CA ASN A 2 -7.08 -23.87 -9.99
C ASN A 2 -5.93 -23.02 -9.46
N LEU A 3 -5.12 -22.42 -10.34
CA LEU A 3 -4.02 -21.49 -10.00
C LEU A 3 -4.47 -20.26 -9.21
N LEU A 4 -5.77 -20.12 -8.95
CA LEU A 4 -6.44 -18.98 -8.32
C LEU A 4 -6.90 -19.25 -6.87
N ASP A 5 -6.71 -20.47 -6.36
CA ASP A 5 -6.93 -20.80 -4.96
C ASP A 5 -5.70 -20.35 -4.14
N GLY A 6 -5.91 -19.43 -3.18
CA GLY A 6 -4.86 -18.89 -2.33
C GLY A 6 -4.39 -17.47 -2.65
N CYS A 7 -5.11 -16.70 -3.49
CA CYS A 7 -4.82 -15.29 -3.69
C CYS A 7 -5.31 -14.46 -2.48
N LEU A 8 -4.46 -13.58 -1.98
CA LEU A 8 -4.86 -12.47 -1.11
C LEU A 8 -5.65 -11.45 -1.92
N ILE A 9 -5.14 -11.09 -3.10
CA ILE A 9 -5.77 -10.20 -4.06
C ILE A 9 -6.04 -10.98 -5.35
N LYS A 10 -7.28 -10.91 -5.84
CA LYS A 10 -7.67 -11.43 -7.13
C LYS A 10 -8.35 -10.33 -7.94
N ALA A 11 -7.71 -9.91 -9.00
CA ALA A 11 -8.23 -9.00 -9.99
C ALA A 11 -8.64 -9.78 -11.24
N GLU A 12 -9.88 -9.64 -11.68
CA GLU A 12 -10.42 -10.34 -12.85
C GLU A 12 -11.05 -9.32 -13.80
N ASN A 13 -10.39 -9.10 -14.93
CA ASN A 13 -10.84 -8.22 -16.01
C ASN A 13 -11.27 -6.83 -15.53
N LEU A 14 -10.44 -6.19 -14.71
CA LEU A 14 -10.75 -4.88 -14.12
C LEU A 14 -10.72 -3.80 -15.19
N TRP A 15 -11.82 -3.07 -15.31
CA TRP A 15 -11.94 -1.84 -16.08
C TRP A 15 -12.19 -0.68 -15.13
N LYS A 16 -11.62 0.48 -15.45
CA LYS A 16 -11.98 1.73 -14.81
C LYS A 16 -12.06 2.82 -15.86
N VAL A 17 -13.26 3.37 -15.98
CA VAL A 17 -13.58 4.44 -16.90
C VAL A 17 -14.04 5.66 -16.10
N TYR A 18 -13.41 6.79 -16.36
CA TYR A 18 -13.79 8.07 -15.77
C TYR A 18 -14.48 8.95 -16.82
N PRO A 19 -15.61 9.60 -16.48
CA PRO A 19 -16.19 10.63 -17.33
C PRO A 19 -15.24 11.84 -17.38
N PHE A 20 -14.96 12.33 -18.58
CA PHE A 20 -14.16 13.52 -18.78
C PHE A 20 -14.83 14.41 -19.84
N GLU A 21 -15.48 15.47 -19.41
CA GLU A 21 -16.28 16.37 -20.26
C GLU A 21 -17.33 15.60 -21.10
N LYS A 22 -17.11 15.50 -22.43
CA LYS A 22 -17.97 14.78 -23.37
C LYS A 22 -17.39 13.42 -23.82
N GLN A 23 -16.29 12.99 -23.19
CA GLN A 23 -15.57 11.75 -23.53
C GLN A 23 -15.42 10.87 -22.30
N GLU A 24 -15.06 9.63 -22.52
CA GLU A 24 -14.72 8.67 -21.47
C GLU A 24 -13.23 8.34 -21.58
N VAL A 25 -12.54 8.35 -20.42
CA VAL A 25 -11.15 7.96 -20.31
C VAL A 25 -11.05 6.61 -19.59
N ALA A 26 -10.71 5.56 -20.34
CA ALA A 26 -10.45 4.26 -19.76
C ALA A 26 -9.05 4.22 -19.15
N ALA A 27 -8.97 4.38 -17.83
CA ALA A 27 -7.73 4.34 -17.08
C ALA A 27 -7.22 2.91 -16.84
N LEU A 28 -8.13 1.93 -16.75
CA LEU A 28 -7.80 0.49 -16.77
C LEU A 28 -8.63 -0.22 -17.83
N ARG A 29 -8.03 -1.23 -18.49
CA ARG A 29 -8.57 -1.88 -19.68
C ARG A 29 -8.40 -3.40 -19.59
N GLY A 30 -9.16 -4.06 -18.71
CA GLY A 30 -9.17 -5.52 -18.59
C GLY A 30 -7.97 -6.08 -17.84
N VAL A 31 -7.56 -5.44 -16.75
CA VAL A 31 -6.43 -5.86 -15.92
C VAL A 31 -6.79 -7.09 -15.10
N SER A 32 -5.97 -8.16 -15.19
CA SER A 32 -6.18 -9.41 -14.45
C SER A 32 -4.87 -9.92 -13.85
N PHE A 33 -4.86 -10.18 -12.56
CA PHE A 33 -3.72 -10.78 -11.84
C PHE A 33 -4.15 -11.37 -10.49
N CYS A 34 -3.27 -12.16 -9.90
CA CYS A 34 -3.40 -12.68 -8.55
C CYS A 34 -2.15 -12.31 -7.75
N ILE A 35 -2.33 -11.87 -6.51
CA ILE A 35 -1.24 -11.68 -5.53
C ILE A 35 -1.50 -12.62 -4.37
N ARG A 36 -0.49 -13.41 -4.00
CA ARG A 36 -0.56 -14.34 -2.87
C ARG A 36 -0.15 -13.65 -1.58
N PRO A 37 -0.54 -14.20 -0.41
CA PRO A 37 0.02 -13.76 0.86
C PRO A 37 1.56 -13.81 0.83
N ASN A 38 2.17 -12.85 1.51
CA ASN A 38 3.63 -12.72 1.60
C ASN A 38 4.34 -12.58 0.26
N GLU A 39 3.73 -11.92 -0.73
CA GLU A 39 4.44 -11.43 -1.91
C GLU A 39 4.95 -10.00 -1.68
N PHE A 40 6.16 -9.73 -2.17
CA PHE A 40 6.73 -8.39 -2.26
C PHE A 40 6.90 -8.02 -3.73
N LEU A 41 6.06 -7.13 -4.23
CA LEU A 41 6.01 -6.80 -5.64
C LEU A 41 5.98 -5.29 -5.91
N ALA A 42 6.43 -4.91 -7.12
CA ALA A 42 6.30 -3.56 -7.64
C ALA A 42 5.25 -3.51 -8.76
N ILE A 43 4.43 -2.45 -8.76
CA ILE A 43 3.60 -2.05 -9.89
C ILE A 43 4.28 -0.88 -10.56
N MET A 44 4.74 -1.08 -11.79
CA MET A 44 5.52 -0.11 -12.54
C MET A 44 4.84 0.33 -13.83
N GLY A 45 5.37 1.38 -14.45
CA GLY A 45 4.91 1.89 -15.74
C GLY A 45 5.09 3.39 -15.86
N PRO A 46 4.97 3.98 -17.07
CA PRO A 46 5.11 5.41 -17.28
C PRO A 46 4.00 6.22 -16.60
N SER A 47 4.15 7.54 -16.54
CA SER A 47 3.08 8.43 -16.09
C SER A 47 1.84 8.23 -16.95
N GLY A 48 0.66 8.24 -16.34
CA GLY A 48 -0.63 8.01 -17.03
C GLY A 48 -0.94 6.55 -17.39
N SER A 49 -0.12 5.57 -17.03
CA SER A 49 -0.34 4.16 -17.37
C SER A 49 -1.47 3.47 -16.58
N GLY A 50 -2.08 4.15 -15.58
CA GLY A 50 -3.15 3.60 -14.75
C GLY A 50 -2.72 3.10 -13.37
N LYS A 51 -1.44 3.27 -12.97
CA LYS A 51 -0.91 2.79 -11.67
C LYS A 51 -1.69 3.32 -10.46
N SER A 52 -1.89 4.64 -10.40
CA SER A 52 -2.61 5.28 -9.28
C SER A 52 -4.08 4.85 -9.26
N THR A 53 -4.70 4.68 -10.43
CA THR A 53 -6.06 4.13 -10.53
C THR A 53 -6.12 2.69 -10.00
N LEU A 54 -5.18 1.85 -10.42
CA LEU A 54 -5.10 0.48 -9.91
C LEU A 54 -4.87 0.45 -8.41
N MET A 55 -3.94 1.26 -7.89
CA MET A 55 -3.67 1.39 -6.46
C MET A 55 -4.92 1.83 -5.69
N ASN A 56 -5.69 2.79 -6.20
CA ASN A 56 -6.93 3.24 -5.56
C ASN A 56 -7.96 2.11 -5.47
N ILE A 57 -8.09 1.30 -6.51
CA ILE A 57 -9.00 0.13 -6.50
C ILE A 57 -8.50 -0.92 -5.50
N LEU A 58 -7.20 -1.27 -5.55
CA LEU A 58 -6.62 -2.23 -4.60
C LEU A 58 -6.72 -1.76 -3.15
N GLY A 59 -6.63 -0.45 -2.95
CA GLY A 59 -6.78 0.21 -1.67
C GLY A 59 -8.22 0.44 -1.22
N CYS A 60 -9.22 -0.02 -1.97
CA CYS A 60 -10.64 0.25 -1.68
C CYS A 60 -10.96 1.76 -1.54
N LEU A 61 -10.20 2.63 -2.21
CA LEU A 61 -10.45 4.07 -2.32
C LEU A 61 -11.34 4.40 -3.51
N ASP A 62 -11.46 3.47 -4.44
CA ASP A 62 -12.32 3.53 -5.62
C ASP A 62 -12.79 2.10 -5.98
N THR A 63 -13.81 2.00 -6.82
CA THR A 63 -14.32 0.71 -7.31
C THR A 63 -14.13 0.58 -8.82
N PRO A 64 -13.92 -0.63 -9.35
CA PRO A 64 -13.84 -0.82 -10.79
C PRO A 64 -15.21 -0.51 -11.44
N THR A 65 -15.18 -0.06 -12.69
CA THR A 65 -16.40 0.12 -13.50
C THR A 65 -16.95 -1.23 -13.97
N GLU A 66 -16.05 -2.17 -14.31
CA GLU A 66 -16.36 -3.55 -14.69
C GLU A 66 -15.29 -4.50 -14.16
N GLY A 67 -15.62 -5.79 -14.15
CA GLY A 67 -14.75 -6.84 -13.63
C GLY A 67 -14.97 -7.12 -12.16
N ARG A 68 -14.09 -7.94 -11.57
CA ARG A 68 -14.20 -8.34 -10.16
C ARG A 68 -12.88 -8.10 -9.42
N TYR A 69 -12.99 -7.51 -8.24
CA TYR A 69 -11.90 -7.39 -7.28
C TYR A 69 -12.27 -8.14 -6.00
N LEU A 70 -11.43 -9.09 -5.61
CA LEU A 70 -11.55 -9.83 -4.36
C LEU A 70 -10.32 -9.56 -3.47
N LEU A 71 -10.56 -9.26 -2.21
CA LEU A 71 -9.56 -9.16 -1.15
C LEU A 71 -9.88 -10.22 -0.08
N ASN A 72 -8.94 -11.09 0.24
CA ASN A 72 -9.17 -12.24 1.14
C ASN A 72 -10.42 -13.05 0.76
N GLY A 73 -10.67 -13.24 -0.55
CA GLY A 73 -11.85 -13.95 -1.06
C GLY A 73 -13.17 -13.16 -0.97
N ARG A 74 -13.19 -11.95 -0.35
CA ARG A 74 -14.39 -11.10 -0.28
C ARG A 74 -14.50 -10.24 -1.56
N PRO A 75 -15.64 -10.23 -2.27
CA PRO A 75 -15.86 -9.34 -3.40
C PRO A 75 -16.01 -7.90 -2.91
N VAL A 76 -15.11 -7.02 -3.35
CA VAL A 76 -15.03 -5.62 -2.90
C VAL A 76 -15.89 -4.71 -3.79
N SER A 77 -16.07 -5.07 -5.06
CA SER A 77 -16.73 -4.22 -6.07
C SER A 77 -18.20 -3.89 -5.77
N ALA A 78 -18.87 -4.63 -4.89
CA ALA A 78 -20.29 -4.47 -4.56
C ALA A 78 -20.54 -3.90 -3.15
N LEU A 79 -19.48 -3.50 -2.46
CA LEU A 79 -19.57 -3.01 -1.08
C LEU A 79 -19.96 -1.54 -1.02
N THR A 80 -20.66 -1.18 0.05
CA THR A 80 -20.98 0.22 0.39
C THR A 80 -19.73 0.97 0.84
N GLU A 81 -19.76 2.30 0.81
CA GLU A 81 -18.66 3.15 1.27
C GLU A 81 -18.24 2.87 2.72
N ASN A 82 -19.20 2.56 3.61
CA ASN A 82 -18.90 2.21 4.99
C ASN A 82 -18.17 0.87 5.11
N GLU A 83 -18.58 -0.14 4.33
CA GLU A 83 -17.90 -1.43 4.28
C GLU A 83 -16.50 -1.33 3.67
N LEU A 84 -16.34 -0.51 2.63
CA LEU A 84 -15.02 -0.20 2.05
C LEU A 84 -14.14 0.51 3.08
N ALA A 85 -14.67 1.43 3.87
CA ALA A 85 -13.94 2.11 4.93
C ALA A 85 -13.49 1.15 6.05
N ASP A 86 -14.33 0.17 6.42
CA ASP A 86 -13.97 -0.86 7.40
C ASP A 86 -12.85 -1.77 6.88
N ILE A 87 -12.94 -2.20 5.62
CA ILE A 87 -11.87 -2.99 4.96
C ILE A 87 -10.56 -2.19 4.89
N ARG A 88 -10.61 -0.92 4.46
CA ARG A 88 -9.42 -0.06 4.45
C ARG A 88 -8.75 0.03 5.80
N ASN A 89 -9.54 0.18 6.85
CA ASN A 89 -9.02 0.30 8.20
C ASN A 89 -8.37 -1.00 8.71
N ARG A 90 -8.99 -2.16 8.42
CA ARG A 90 -8.60 -3.45 9.00
C ARG A 90 -7.56 -4.20 8.17
N GLU A 91 -7.68 -4.14 6.83
CA GLU A 91 -6.95 -5.03 5.93
C GLU A 91 -5.83 -4.32 5.17
N ILE A 92 -5.83 -2.97 5.09
CA ILE A 92 -4.94 -2.23 4.21
C ILE A 92 -4.16 -1.16 4.97
N GLY A 93 -2.84 -1.24 4.91
CA GLY A 93 -1.94 -0.20 5.40
C GLY A 93 -1.44 0.67 4.25
N PHE A 94 -1.71 1.97 4.28
CA PHE A 94 -1.26 2.91 3.25
C PHE A 94 0.01 3.65 3.66
N VAL A 95 0.97 3.72 2.73
CA VAL A 95 2.18 4.54 2.81
C VAL A 95 2.25 5.42 1.57
N PHE A 96 2.29 6.74 1.74
CA PHE A 96 2.27 7.70 0.65
C PHE A 96 3.61 8.43 0.51
N GLN A 97 3.89 8.93 -0.68
CA GLN A 97 5.06 9.77 -0.98
C GLN A 97 5.12 11.01 -0.08
N VAL A 98 4.00 11.67 0.21
CA VAL A 98 3.89 12.91 1.01
C VAL A 98 3.50 12.58 2.46
N PHE A 99 3.94 11.46 3.01
CA PHE A 99 3.75 10.98 4.39
C PHE A 99 2.31 11.06 4.94
N ASN A 100 1.55 12.10 4.63
CA ASN A 100 0.17 12.37 5.07
C ASN A 100 -0.01 12.26 6.60
N LEU A 101 0.95 12.82 7.35
CA LEU A 101 0.88 12.91 8.80
C LEU A 101 0.09 14.15 9.23
N LEU A 102 -0.69 14.02 10.30
CA LEU A 102 -1.38 15.14 10.93
C LEU A 102 -0.33 16.07 11.58
N PRO A 103 -0.15 17.31 11.11
CA PRO A 103 0.99 18.15 11.45
C PRO A 103 0.99 18.60 12.92
N ARG A 104 -0.20 18.66 13.57
CA ARG A 104 -0.36 19.07 14.98
C ARG A 104 -0.33 17.88 15.94
N ALA A 105 -0.41 16.65 15.46
CA ALA A 105 -0.36 15.43 16.25
C ALA A 105 1.08 14.91 16.38
N THR A 106 1.41 14.30 17.51
CA THR A 106 2.69 13.61 17.70
C THR A 106 2.81 12.36 16.81
N ALA A 107 4.01 11.79 16.70
CA ALA A 107 4.22 10.51 16.03
C ALA A 107 3.31 9.42 16.64
N PHE A 108 3.24 9.36 17.97
CA PHE A 108 2.34 8.45 18.68
C PHE A 108 0.87 8.63 18.26
N ARG A 109 0.37 9.86 18.24
CA ARG A 109 -1.02 10.15 17.88
C ARG A 109 -1.33 9.87 16.41
N ASN A 110 -0.38 10.09 15.51
CA ASN A 110 -0.53 9.73 14.11
C ASN A 110 -0.69 8.22 13.92
N VAL A 111 0.11 7.42 14.64
CA VAL A 111 0.05 5.96 14.58
C VAL A 111 -1.18 5.40 15.31
N GLU A 112 -1.67 6.08 16.35
CA GLU A 112 -2.85 5.70 17.12
C GLU A 112 -4.16 5.80 16.31
N LEU A 113 -4.21 6.70 15.32
CA LEU A 113 -5.45 7.08 14.64
C LEU A 113 -6.23 5.91 14.03
N PRO A 114 -5.63 4.96 13.28
CA PRO A 114 -6.36 3.82 12.74
C PRO A 114 -7.00 2.93 13.81
N LEU A 115 -6.37 2.80 14.97
CA LEU A 115 -6.90 2.02 16.09
C LEU A 115 -8.11 2.69 16.76
N ILE A 116 -8.15 4.04 16.75
CA ILE A 116 -9.31 4.81 17.21
C ILE A 116 -10.51 4.52 16.32
N TYR A 117 -10.32 4.56 14.98
CA TYR A 117 -11.39 4.23 14.02
C TYR A 117 -11.84 2.77 14.12
N LYS A 118 -10.93 1.86 14.47
CA LYS A 118 -11.25 0.44 14.72
C LYS A 118 -12.05 0.22 16.00
N GLY A 119 -12.08 1.21 16.92
CA GLY A 119 -12.73 1.10 18.23
C GLY A 119 -11.89 0.32 19.26
N THR A 120 -10.58 0.22 19.07
CA THR A 120 -9.67 -0.50 19.98
C THR A 120 -9.63 0.21 21.35
N GLU A 121 -9.74 -0.54 22.45
CA GLU A 121 -9.66 -0.04 23.82
C GLU A 121 -8.32 0.63 24.11
N LYS A 122 -8.35 1.67 24.97
CA LYS A 122 -7.17 2.54 25.20
C LYS A 122 -5.90 1.79 25.63
N PRO A 123 -5.92 0.85 26.58
CA PRO A 123 -4.70 0.14 27.01
C PRO A 123 -4.07 -0.69 25.87
N GLU A 124 -4.89 -1.43 25.12
CA GLU A 124 -4.46 -2.21 23.97
C GLU A 124 -3.93 -1.31 22.86
N ARG A 125 -4.60 -0.20 22.61
CA ARG A 125 -4.21 0.79 21.60
C ARG A 125 -2.83 1.37 21.89
N GLU A 126 -2.56 1.77 23.13
CA GLU A 126 -1.27 2.31 23.54
C GLU A 126 -0.14 1.29 23.36
N GLU A 127 -0.37 0.03 23.67
CA GLU A 127 0.60 -1.04 23.49
C GLU A 127 0.89 -1.30 22.00
N LYS A 128 -0.15 -1.40 21.16
CA LYS A 128 0.01 -1.60 19.72
C LYS A 128 0.78 -0.45 19.06
N VAL A 129 0.50 0.79 19.45
CA VAL A 129 1.23 1.97 18.94
C VAL A 129 2.71 1.91 19.31
N ARG A 130 3.03 1.55 20.56
CA ARG A 130 4.45 1.43 20.99
C ARG A 130 5.18 0.36 20.19
N ARG A 131 4.57 -0.82 20.00
CA ARG A 131 5.13 -1.90 19.18
C ARG A 131 5.33 -1.48 17.73
N ALA A 132 4.34 -0.80 17.12
CA ALA A 132 4.46 -0.33 15.75
C ALA A 132 5.59 0.69 15.58
N LEU A 133 5.76 1.64 16.52
CA LEU A 133 6.85 2.61 16.52
C LEU A 133 8.21 1.95 16.77
N GLU A 134 8.29 0.94 17.62
CA GLU A 134 9.49 0.15 17.85
C GLU A 134 9.93 -0.61 16.59
N MET A 135 9.00 -1.25 15.88
CA MET A 135 9.30 -1.96 14.62
C MET A 135 9.96 -1.09 13.56
N VAL A 136 9.70 0.21 13.57
CA VAL A 136 10.28 1.17 12.63
C VAL A 136 11.40 2.02 13.25
N GLU A 137 11.89 1.67 14.46
CA GLU A 137 12.99 2.34 15.16
C GLU A 137 12.66 3.80 15.55
N MET A 138 11.39 4.07 15.91
CA MET A 138 10.91 5.42 16.28
C MET A 138 10.51 5.56 17.76
N SER A 139 10.89 4.63 18.63
CA SER A 139 10.57 4.66 20.07
C SER A 139 11.00 5.95 20.77
N ALA A 140 12.19 6.47 20.47
CA ALA A 140 12.72 7.70 21.07
C ALA A 140 12.02 8.99 20.55
N ARG A 141 11.21 8.88 19.48
CA ARG A 141 10.57 10.01 18.80
C ARG A 141 9.05 10.04 18.95
N MET A 142 8.47 9.21 19.80
CA MET A 142 7.01 9.08 19.96
C MET A 142 6.29 10.39 20.27
N SER A 143 6.91 11.29 21.04
CA SER A 143 6.35 12.59 21.45
C SER A 143 6.59 13.71 20.43
N HIS A 144 7.43 13.51 19.41
CA HIS A 144 7.76 14.52 18.41
C HIS A 144 6.61 14.71 17.41
N ARG A 145 6.45 15.94 16.94
CA ARG A 145 5.53 16.30 15.85
C ARG A 145 6.23 16.18 14.49
N PRO A 146 5.49 16.04 13.38
CA PRO A 146 6.09 15.91 12.05
C PRO A 146 7.09 17.01 11.67
N ALA A 147 6.89 18.25 12.15
CA ALA A 147 7.82 19.36 11.91
C ALA A 147 9.18 19.18 12.61
N GLU A 148 9.26 18.34 13.64
CA GLU A 148 10.46 18.06 14.42
C GLU A 148 11.21 16.81 13.94
N LEU A 149 10.70 16.17 12.87
CA LEU A 149 11.21 14.92 12.30
C LEU A 149 11.82 15.15 10.92
N SER A 150 12.90 14.42 10.62
CA SER A 150 13.46 14.34 9.28
C SER A 150 12.50 13.67 8.29
N GLY A 151 12.79 13.74 6.97
CA GLY A 151 12.00 13.07 5.95
C GLY A 151 11.86 11.55 6.18
N GLY A 152 12.98 10.90 6.46
CA GLY A 152 13.03 9.47 6.76
C GLY A 152 12.28 9.10 8.05
N GLU A 153 12.41 9.91 9.12
CA GLU A 153 11.67 9.70 10.36
C GLU A 153 10.15 9.86 10.13
N ARG A 154 9.72 10.85 9.34
CA ARG A 154 8.29 11.00 8.94
C ARG A 154 7.79 9.79 8.19
N GLN A 155 8.59 9.25 7.26
CA GLN A 155 8.21 8.06 6.50
C GLN A 155 8.14 6.83 7.40
N ARG A 156 9.06 6.65 8.35
CA ARG A 156 8.99 5.58 9.36
C ARG A 156 7.71 5.67 10.20
N VAL A 157 7.30 6.87 10.62
CA VAL A 157 6.02 7.08 11.33
C VAL A 157 4.82 6.74 10.43
N ALA A 158 4.84 7.11 9.15
CA ALA A 158 3.79 6.73 8.20
C ALA A 158 3.70 5.21 7.99
N ILE A 159 4.84 4.51 7.94
CA ILE A 159 4.91 3.05 7.89
C ILE A 159 4.37 2.43 9.19
N ALA A 160 4.73 2.94 10.36
CA ALA A 160 4.19 2.46 11.64
C ALA A 160 2.66 2.60 11.70
N ARG A 161 2.13 3.74 11.22
CA ARG A 161 0.68 3.97 11.10
C ARG A 161 0.02 2.95 10.18
N ALA A 162 0.67 2.60 9.07
CA ALA A 162 0.16 1.58 8.15
C ALA A 162 0.12 0.18 8.78
N LEU A 163 1.07 -0.14 9.68
CA LEU A 163 1.24 -1.45 10.31
C LEU A 163 0.37 -1.67 11.55
N VAL A 164 -0.08 -0.61 12.21
CA VAL A 164 -0.62 -0.67 13.58
C VAL A 164 -1.87 -1.55 13.73
N ASN A 165 -2.65 -1.72 12.68
CA ASN A 165 -3.81 -2.61 12.63
C ASN A 165 -3.47 -4.05 12.20
N GLU A 166 -2.18 -4.35 11.93
CA GLU A 166 -1.73 -5.66 11.44
C GLU A 166 -2.42 -6.03 10.11
N PRO A 167 -2.32 -5.16 9.07
CA PRO A 167 -3.07 -5.33 7.84
C PRO A 167 -2.58 -6.55 7.03
N SER A 168 -3.47 -7.14 6.22
CA SER A 168 -3.13 -8.20 5.28
C SER A 168 -2.28 -7.70 4.11
N LEU A 169 -2.37 -6.39 3.81
CA LEU A 169 -1.74 -5.75 2.66
C LEU A 169 -1.16 -4.39 3.03
N ILE A 170 0.08 -4.12 2.62
CA ILE A 170 0.69 -2.80 2.64
C ILE A 170 0.76 -2.27 1.20
N LEU A 171 0.14 -1.12 0.96
CA LEU A 171 0.20 -0.38 -0.31
C LEU A 171 1.08 0.85 -0.14
N ALA A 172 2.17 0.94 -0.88
CA ALA A 172 3.11 2.06 -0.83
C ALA A 172 3.16 2.79 -2.18
N ASP A 173 2.80 4.08 -2.19
CA ASP A 173 2.86 4.94 -3.38
C ASP A 173 4.10 5.79 -3.33
N GLU A 174 5.06 5.53 -4.24
CA GLU A 174 6.34 6.23 -4.36
C GLU A 174 7.01 6.49 -2.98
N PRO A 175 7.20 5.44 -2.14
CA PRO A 175 7.51 5.62 -0.71
C PRO A 175 8.87 6.26 -0.44
N THR A 176 9.73 6.38 -1.44
CA THR A 176 11.07 6.99 -1.37
C THR A 176 11.20 8.27 -2.17
N GLY A 177 10.17 8.66 -2.94
CA GLY A 177 10.25 9.74 -3.92
C GLY A 177 10.56 11.15 -3.37
N ASN A 178 10.39 11.37 -2.05
CA ASN A 178 10.73 12.63 -1.37
C ASN A 178 11.93 12.51 -0.42
N LEU A 179 12.75 11.45 -0.57
CA LEU A 179 13.89 11.16 0.29
C LEU A 179 15.19 11.22 -0.52
N ASP A 180 16.29 11.51 0.15
CA ASP A 180 17.60 11.32 -0.44
C ASP A 180 17.90 9.82 -0.64
N SER A 181 18.85 9.49 -1.51
CA SER A 181 19.14 8.11 -1.92
C SER A 181 19.49 7.20 -0.74
N ARG A 182 20.25 7.70 0.25
CA ARG A 182 20.64 6.92 1.42
C ARG A 182 19.42 6.60 2.27
N THR A 183 18.64 7.62 2.60
CA THR A 183 17.40 7.47 3.39
C THR A 183 16.38 6.60 2.64
N GLY A 184 16.27 6.75 1.32
CA GLY A 184 15.45 5.89 0.46
C GLY A 184 15.82 4.42 0.57
N ALA A 185 17.12 4.09 0.50
CA ALA A 185 17.62 2.74 0.66
C ALA A 185 17.31 2.15 2.06
N GLU A 186 17.39 2.97 3.12
CA GLU A 186 17.02 2.56 4.48
C GLU A 186 15.51 2.22 4.57
N ILE A 187 14.65 3.01 3.94
CA ILE A 187 13.20 2.75 3.89
C ILE A 187 12.88 1.48 3.09
N LEU A 188 13.54 1.26 1.95
CA LEU A 188 13.36 0.02 1.18
C LEU A 188 13.83 -1.22 1.96
N ASN A 189 14.93 -1.11 2.69
CA ASN A 189 15.38 -2.17 3.59
C ASN A 189 14.38 -2.44 4.72
N LEU A 190 13.70 -1.40 5.23
CA LEU A 190 12.61 -1.57 6.21
C LEU A 190 11.44 -2.37 5.58
N PHE A 191 10.99 -2.06 4.35
CA PHE A 191 9.98 -2.84 3.66
C PHE A 191 10.40 -4.31 3.48
N ARG A 192 11.67 -4.56 3.14
CA ARG A 192 12.20 -5.93 3.04
C ARG A 192 12.11 -6.67 4.37
N LYS A 193 12.52 -6.04 5.49
CA LYS A 193 12.39 -6.62 6.84
C LYS A 193 10.91 -6.91 7.20
N LEU A 194 9.98 -6.06 6.77
CA LEU A 194 8.54 -6.29 6.99
C LEU A 194 8.02 -7.45 6.15
N HIS A 195 8.45 -7.57 4.89
CA HIS A 195 8.15 -8.72 4.05
C HIS A 195 8.67 -10.03 4.66
N ASP A 196 9.91 -10.05 5.17
CA ASP A 196 10.51 -11.23 5.83
C ASP A 196 9.73 -11.66 7.08
N ARG A 197 8.94 -10.75 7.67
CA ARG A 197 8.02 -11.03 8.79
C ARG A 197 6.63 -11.52 8.34
N GLY A 198 6.43 -11.72 7.05
CA GLY A 198 5.18 -12.26 6.50
C GLY A 198 4.21 -11.23 5.93
N ASN A 199 4.59 -9.94 5.83
CA ASN A 199 3.70 -8.93 5.25
C ASN A 199 3.65 -9.04 3.72
N THR A 200 2.46 -8.90 3.14
CA THR A 200 2.29 -8.71 1.71
C THR A 200 2.45 -7.22 1.38
N ILE A 201 3.33 -6.91 0.43
CA ILE A 201 3.71 -5.51 0.14
C ILE A 201 3.62 -5.25 -1.35
N ILE A 202 2.92 -4.19 -1.72
CA ILE A 202 2.87 -3.66 -3.09
C ILE A 202 3.47 -2.26 -3.07
N ILE A 203 4.52 -2.04 -3.85
CA ILE A 203 5.07 -0.70 -4.09
C ILE A 203 4.66 -0.25 -5.49
N VAL A 204 4.01 0.90 -5.59
CA VAL A 204 3.76 1.59 -6.85
C VAL A 204 4.89 2.57 -7.08
N SER A 205 5.64 2.42 -8.17
CA SER A 205 6.75 3.30 -8.49
C SER A 205 7.11 3.30 -9.97
N HIS A 206 7.89 4.29 -10.38
CA HIS A 206 8.55 4.33 -11.68
C HIS A 206 10.07 4.12 -11.56
N ASP A 207 10.58 3.97 -10.33
CA ASP A 207 12.00 3.80 -10.04
C ASP A 207 12.43 2.34 -10.22
N LYS A 208 13.45 2.14 -11.06
CA LYS A 208 14.02 0.82 -11.33
C LYS A 208 14.72 0.21 -10.11
N GLU A 209 15.32 1.03 -9.25
CA GLU A 209 16.00 0.55 -8.04
C GLU A 209 15.02 -0.15 -7.09
N ILE A 210 13.75 0.29 -7.07
CA ILE A 210 12.68 -0.38 -6.32
C ILE A 210 12.35 -1.73 -6.96
N ALA A 211 12.26 -1.78 -8.28
CA ALA A 211 11.96 -3.02 -9.01
C ALA A 211 12.98 -4.11 -8.71
N ASP A 212 14.27 -3.76 -8.71
CA ASP A 212 15.37 -4.70 -8.46
C ASP A 212 15.36 -5.29 -7.03
N GLN A 213 14.60 -4.67 -6.13
CA GLN A 213 14.47 -5.12 -4.74
C GLN A 213 13.20 -5.93 -4.48
N THR A 214 12.29 -6.02 -5.44
CA THR A 214 11.04 -6.78 -5.33
C THR A 214 11.15 -8.17 -5.96
N GLN A 215 10.28 -9.09 -5.51
CA GLN A 215 10.26 -10.48 -6.02
C GLN A 215 9.49 -10.60 -7.33
N ARG A 216 8.66 -9.61 -7.67
CA ARG A 216 7.78 -9.62 -8.84
C ARG A 216 7.51 -8.20 -9.29
N ILE A 217 7.37 -8.03 -10.59
CA ILE A 217 7.05 -6.73 -11.18
C ILE A 217 5.85 -6.92 -12.11
N ILE A 218 4.81 -6.12 -11.89
CA ILE A 218 3.68 -5.96 -12.80
C ILE A 218 3.88 -4.62 -13.52
N TYR A 219 4.08 -4.65 -14.83
CA TYR A 219 4.30 -3.45 -15.61
C TYR A 219 3.04 -3.04 -16.36
N LEU A 220 2.55 -1.84 -16.07
CA LEU A 220 1.38 -1.27 -16.73
C LEU A 220 1.79 -0.30 -17.84
N ARG A 221 1.08 -0.40 -18.98
CA ARG A 221 1.10 0.57 -20.07
C ARG A 221 -0.30 0.77 -20.63
N ASP A 222 -0.73 2.02 -20.80
CA ASP A 222 -2.02 2.40 -21.39
C ASP A 222 -3.23 1.67 -20.77
N GLY A 223 -3.21 1.50 -19.44
CA GLY A 223 -4.27 0.84 -18.68
C GLY A 223 -4.29 -0.69 -18.76
N ARG A 224 -3.24 -1.31 -19.32
CA ARG A 224 -3.11 -2.78 -19.46
C ARG A 224 -1.84 -3.29 -18.80
N ILE A 225 -1.82 -4.55 -18.40
CA ILE A 225 -0.58 -5.24 -18.03
C ILE A 225 0.16 -5.56 -19.34
N GLU A 226 1.33 -4.95 -19.53
CA GLU A 226 2.20 -5.24 -20.65
C GLU A 226 3.01 -6.52 -20.38
N TRP A 227 3.48 -6.69 -19.16
CA TRP A 227 4.12 -7.91 -18.67
C TRP A 227 4.01 -8.02 -17.15
N ASP A 228 4.12 -9.25 -16.67
CA ASP A 228 4.13 -9.66 -15.26
C ASP A 228 5.25 -10.70 -15.11
N ARG A 229 6.30 -10.36 -14.38
CA ARG A 229 7.51 -11.17 -14.25
C ARG A 229 7.92 -11.33 -12.81
N GLN A 230 8.36 -12.50 -12.47
CA GLN A 230 9.11 -12.72 -11.23
C GLN A 230 10.44 -11.96 -11.35
N GLY A 231 10.80 -11.16 -10.34
CA GLY A 231 12.10 -10.49 -10.29
C GLY A 231 13.24 -11.48 -10.31
N GLU A 232 14.33 -11.15 -10.95
CA GLU A 232 15.55 -11.94 -10.87
C GLU A 232 16.03 -11.92 -9.43
N LYS A 233 16.05 -13.08 -8.76
CA LYS A 233 16.72 -13.20 -7.48
C LYS A 233 18.21 -12.98 -7.75
N ASN A 234 18.75 -11.84 -7.32
CA ASN A 234 20.20 -11.71 -7.18
C ASN A 234 20.65 -12.78 -6.19
N ALA A 235 21.32 -13.80 -6.73
CA ALA A 235 21.92 -14.91 -6.00
C ALA A 235 23.14 -14.43 -5.21
#